data_c6f442d93fc9d614b80f111b8de9de8a
#
_entry.id   c6f442d93fc9d614b80f111b8de9de8a
#
_cell.length_a   1.000
_cell.length_b   1.000
_cell.length_c   1.000
_cell.angle_alpha   90.00
_cell.angle_beta   90.00
_cell.angle_gamma   90.00
#
_symmetry.space_group_name_H-M   'P 1'
#
loop_
_entity.id
_entity.type
_entity.pdbx_description
1 polymer ?
#
loop_
_entity_poly.entity_id
_entity_poly.type
_entity_poly.pdbx_seq_one_letter_code
_entity_poly.pdbx_strand_id
1 'polypeptide(L)'
;MARLADRVLTGEIVLPKYQRAFVWGSQQVLELLDSVLRDYPIGSLLLWETTEQLASEQTVAGLAVEPPRPGRMIRYILDGQQRLASVLGALHGGTGLWDILYDLQEERFFQRVPETPEAPHFVPMQSVSSASTLFGQVAELSPDLRERATHLYEQFTNYLVPVVTLAHMSAEESARVFVRINSTGTTMNIVDVARAGTWSPDFDLKDEIDSLLQVLDKKRYGRVDTKTMLRTIAVAAGLGFSTKDINRLRELDKPRLREAVAAAAKAAERAVDFLSTQIRTPHAEALPYYNQFAVLVEAFRQLPKPSSAQYDALRRWFWLTASSEYFKGWSEAQMLADLQAVTAFAQGHATGIDTAAALPRSALWRHSAFSKRNAPSKLLALMLAYEEPLDLVTGQRIDVGRALSWQNDKEFHHFFPRAFLRSRGVNNARANVCGNLVMLSSVSNIWVSDRPPSQYLQDLADIEGEPALRRRLSTCLVEEEAYQAALRDDFDTFLRVRAETLHRR
;
A
#
# COMPACT_ATOMS: atom_id res chain seq x y z
N MET A 1 2.83 -2.08 35.38
CA MET A 1 2.76 -1.66 33.96
C MET A 1 2.37 -0.19 33.81
N ALA A 2 1.37 0.33 34.52
CA ALA A 2 0.95 1.74 34.49
C ALA A 2 2.12 2.72 34.71
N ARG A 3 2.98 2.48 35.72
CA ARG A 3 4.17 3.32 35.98
C ARG A 3 5.16 3.40 34.81
N LEU A 4 5.23 2.35 33.96
CA LEU A 4 6.07 2.39 32.76
C LEU A 4 5.42 3.25 31.68
N ALA A 5 4.10 3.22 31.57
CA ALA A 5 3.36 4.11 30.66
C ALA A 5 3.56 5.59 31.04
N ASP A 6 3.46 5.93 32.33
CA ASP A 6 3.74 7.29 32.83
C ASP A 6 5.16 7.77 32.48
N ARG A 7 6.15 6.86 32.55
CA ARG A 7 7.55 7.17 32.20
C ARG A 7 7.75 7.43 30.71
N VAL A 8 6.84 6.95 29.84
CA VAL A 8 6.81 7.35 28.43
C VAL A 8 6.30 8.78 28.29
N LEU A 9 5.22 9.14 28.98
CA LEU A 9 4.69 10.51 28.96
C LEU A 9 5.71 11.55 29.41
N THR A 10 6.51 11.22 30.42
CA THR A 10 7.54 12.12 31.00
C THR A 10 8.90 12.09 30.27
N GLY A 11 8.99 11.37 29.14
CA GLY A 11 10.23 11.29 28.34
C GLY A 11 11.37 10.51 29.00
N GLU A 12 11.12 9.72 30.05
CA GLU A 12 12.14 8.83 30.65
C GLU A 12 12.31 7.54 29.82
N ILE A 13 11.24 7.05 29.23
CA ILE A 13 11.26 5.97 28.24
C ILE A 13 10.81 6.56 26.92
N VAL A 14 11.60 6.37 25.89
CA VAL A 14 11.46 7.05 24.60
C VAL A 14 11.33 6.02 23.48
N LEU A 15 10.44 6.29 22.52
CA LEU A 15 10.30 5.52 21.30
C LEU A 15 11.20 6.14 20.22
N PRO A 16 12.25 5.44 19.77
CA PRO A 16 13.11 5.97 18.71
C PRO A 16 12.36 5.97 17.37
N LYS A 17 12.54 7.03 16.57
CA LYS A 17 11.82 7.27 15.30
C LYS A 17 12.07 6.19 14.23
N TYR A 18 13.16 5.42 14.33
CA TYR A 18 13.46 4.34 13.39
C TYR A 18 12.61 3.08 13.57
N GLN A 19 11.80 2.98 14.63
CA GLN A 19 10.89 1.87 14.82
C GLN A 19 9.62 2.03 13.96
N ARG A 20 8.90 0.92 13.76
CA ARG A 20 7.63 0.93 13.04
C ARG A 20 6.55 1.66 13.85
N ALA A 21 5.60 2.25 13.14
CA ALA A 21 4.40 2.81 13.75
C ALA A 21 3.59 1.75 14.53
N PHE A 22 2.63 2.19 15.32
CA PHE A 22 1.68 1.30 15.99
C PHE A 22 0.83 0.56 14.93
N VAL A 23 0.76 -0.77 15.03
CA VAL A 23 0.10 -1.63 14.02
C VAL A 23 -0.93 -2.62 14.61
N TRP A 24 -1.05 -2.70 15.93
CA TRP A 24 -2.02 -3.58 16.56
C TRP A 24 -3.45 -3.09 16.33
N GLY A 25 -4.35 -4.04 16.07
CA GLY A 25 -5.78 -3.79 16.03
C GLY A 25 -6.42 -3.88 17.43
N SER A 26 -7.71 -3.52 17.53
CA SER A 26 -8.45 -3.50 18.78
C SER A 26 -8.42 -4.85 19.51
N GLN A 27 -8.58 -5.96 18.79
CA GLN A 27 -8.56 -7.29 19.38
C GLN A 27 -7.24 -7.60 20.12
N GLN A 28 -6.09 -7.27 19.54
CA GLN A 28 -4.78 -7.50 20.15
C GLN A 28 -4.57 -6.63 21.40
N VAL A 29 -5.11 -5.40 21.38
CA VAL A 29 -5.08 -4.51 22.56
C VAL A 29 -5.93 -5.09 23.69
N LEU A 30 -7.16 -5.53 23.41
CA LEU A 30 -8.06 -6.13 24.41
C LEU A 30 -7.48 -7.41 25.01
N GLU A 31 -6.89 -8.29 24.20
CA GLU A 31 -6.21 -9.50 24.65
C GLU A 31 -5.00 -9.20 25.55
N LEU A 32 -4.25 -8.12 25.27
CA LEU A 32 -3.19 -7.67 26.16
C LEU A 32 -3.72 -7.21 27.52
N LEU A 33 -4.79 -6.41 27.51
CA LEU A 33 -5.39 -5.90 28.76
C LEU A 33 -5.98 -7.04 29.59
N ASP A 34 -6.63 -8.04 28.96
CA ASP A 34 -7.11 -9.26 29.63
C ASP A 34 -5.96 -10.06 30.22
N SER A 35 -4.83 -10.17 29.51
CA SER A 35 -3.63 -10.84 30.03
C SER A 35 -3.06 -10.13 31.26
N VAL A 36 -3.02 -8.79 31.26
CA VAL A 36 -2.60 -8.01 32.43
C VAL A 36 -3.55 -8.22 33.60
N LEU A 37 -4.87 -8.19 33.38
CA LEU A 37 -5.88 -8.40 34.42
C LEU A 37 -5.74 -9.78 35.06
N ARG A 38 -5.45 -10.82 34.28
CA ARG A 38 -5.29 -12.21 34.74
C ARG A 38 -3.89 -12.54 35.24
N ASP A 39 -3.01 -11.57 35.34
CA ASP A 39 -1.60 -11.74 35.71
C ASP A 39 -0.85 -12.74 34.80
N TYR A 40 -1.25 -12.84 33.52
CA TYR A 40 -0.57 -13.67 32.54
C TYR A 40 0.70 -13.01 32.02
N PRO A 41 1.77 -13.77 31.74
CA PRO A 41 3.00 -13.20 31.19
C PRO A 41 2.78 -12.56 29.80
N ILE A 42 3.10 -11.28 29.68
CA ILE A 42 3.02 -10.54 28.40
C ILE A 42 4.38 -10.39 27.71
N GLY A 43 5.40 -11.09 28.18
CA GLY A 43 6.78 -10.97 27.70
C GLY A 43 7.56 -9.85 28.39
N SER A 44 8.83 -9.68 27.99
CA SER A 44 9.73 -8.66 28.56
C SER A 44 9.76 -7.40 27.70
N LEU A 45 10.15 -6.26 28.29
CA LEU A 45 10.56 -5.07 27.56
C LEU A 45 12.07 -5.05 27.41
N LEU A 46 12.57 -4.63 26.26
CA LEU A 46 13.99 -4.40 26.02
C LEU A 46 14.23 -2.90 25.88
N LEU A 47 15.08 -2.36 26.72
CA LEU A 47 15.48 -0.96 26.73
C LEU A 47 16.97 -0.83 26.39
N TRP A 48 17.32 0.22 25.68
CA TRP A 48 18.70 0.65 25.51
C TRP A 48 18.92 1.96 26.25
N GLU A 49 19.89 1.95 27.17
CA GLU A 49 20.23 3.10 28.00
C GLU A 49 21.47 3.81 27.43
N THR A 50 21.33 5.12 27.17
CA THR A 50 22.38 5.94 26.56
C THR A 50 22.22 7.40 26.92
N THR A 51 23.28 8.20 26.72
CA THR A 51 23.25 9.67 26.74
C THR A 51 23.08 10.27 25.36
N GLU A 52 23.13 9.46 24.30
CA GLU A 52 22.93 9.90 22.93
C GLU A 52 21.47 10.30 22.70
N GLN A 53 21.25 11.45 22.08
CA GLN A 53 19.91 11.90 21.71
C GLN A 53 19.60 11.48 20.28
N LEU A 54 18.63 10.56 20.14
CA LEU A 54 18.10 10.15 18.84
C LEU A 54 16.81 10.91 18.51
N ALA A 55 16.50 11.01 17.22
CA ALA A 55 15.17 11.40 16.81
C ALA A 55 14.14 10.42 17.40
N SER A 56 13.14 10.94 18.06
CA SER A 56 12.12 10.18 18.80
C SER A 56 10.71 10.58 18.39
N GLU A 57 9.76 9.70 18.63
CA GLU A 57 8.34 9.99 18.43
C GLU A 57 7.90 11.06 19.43
N GLN A 58 7.18 12.07 18.96
CA GLN A 58 6.60 13.12 19.77
C GLN A 58 5.18 12.79 20.23
N THR A 59 4.59 11.77 19.65
CA THR A 59 3.26 11.27 19.99
C THR A 59 3.28 9.75 20.09
N VAL A 60 2.70 9.21 21.15
CA VAL A 60 2.54 7.77 21.37
C VAL A 60 1.09 7.49 21.70
N ALA A 61 0.44 6.58 20.97
CA ALA A 61 -0.99 6.31 21.12
C ALA A 61 -1.90 7.55 20.97
N GLY A 62 -1.46 8.55 20.18
CA GLY A 62 -2.17 9.82 20.02
C GLY A 62 -1.93 10.84 21.14
N LEU A 63 -1.12 10.51 22.14
CA LEU A 63 -0.78 11.37 23.28
C LEU A 63 0.55 12.06 23.03
N ALA A 64 0.64 13.36 23.35
CA ALA A 64 1.90 14.07 23.34
C ALA A 64 2.82 13.54 24.44
N VAL A 65 4.09 13.31 24.11
CA VAL A 65 5.11 12.86 25.06
C VAL A 65 6.18 13.94 25.24
N GLU A 66 6.69 14.08 26.46
CA GLU A 66 7.79 15.02 26.70
C GLU A 66 9.06 14.57 25.97
N PRO A 67 9.83 15.52 25.40
CA PRO A 67 11.12 15.18 24.81
C PRO A 67 12.10 14.73 25.92
N PRO A 68 13.06 13.85 25.58
CA PRO A 68 14.07 13.44 26.55
C PRO A 68 14.90 14.65 27.04
N ARG A 69 15.20 14.71 28.34
CA ARG A 69 15.91 15.82 28.94
C ARG A 69 17.40 15.76 28.60
N PRO A 70 17.98 16.84 28.06
CA PRO A 70 19.39 16.88 27.71
C PRO A 70 20.31 16.54 28.90
N GLY A 71 21.36 15.76 28.65
CA GLY A 71 22.37 15.42 29.66
C GLY A 71 21.94 14.36 30.67
N ARG A 72 20.75 13.80 30.58
CA ARG A 72 20.30 12.65 31.39
C ARG A 72 20.41 11.34 30.60
N MET A 73 20.46 10.22 31.32
CA MET A 73 20.34 8.89 30.75
C MET A 73 18.94 8.73 30.16
N ILE A 74 18.88 8.37 28.89
CA ILE A 74 17.64 8.15 28.12
C ILE A 74 17.50 6.64 27.93
N ARG A 75 16.28 6.12 28.05
CA ARG A 75 15.96 4.72 27.82
C ARG A 75 15.11 4.57 26.57
N TYR A 76 15.72 4.16 25.48
CA TYR A 76 15.01 3.88 24.24
C TYR A 76 14.46 2.47 24.27
N ILE A 77 13.15 2.32 23.98
CA ILE A 77 12.54 0.98 23.87
C ILE A 77 12.98 0.32 22.57
N LEU A 78 13.54 -0.90 22.64
CA LEU A 78 13.94 -1.70 21.49
C LEU A 78 12.93 -2.83 21.18
N ASP A 79 12.31 -3.40 22.21
CA ASP A 79 11.21 -4.37 22.04
C ASP A 79 10.13 -4.13 23.11
N GLY A 80 8.87 -4.42 22.73
CA GLY A 80 7.69 -4.23 23.56
C GLY A 80 6.96 -2.92 23.33
N GLN A 81 7.33 -2.14 22.30
CA GLN A 81 6.69 -0.87 21.95
C GLN A 81 5.16 -0.99 21.82
N GLN A 82 4.67 -2.00 21.08
CA GLN A 82 3.22 -2.18 20.86
C GLN A 82 2.48 -2.40 22.18
N ARG A 83 3.05 -3.23 23.07
CA ARG A 83 2.52 -3.51 24.41
C ARG A 83 2.46 -2.27 25.28
N LEU A 84 3.57 -1.53 25.33
CA LEU A 84 3.66 -0.30 26.14
C LEU A 84 2.74 0.79 25.61
N ALA A 85 2.67 0.99 24.27
CA ALA A 85 1.76 1.93 23.64
C ALA A 85 0.27 1.55 23.85
N SER A 86 -0.05 0.25 23.88
CA SER A 86 -1.42 -0.21 24.16
C SER A 86 -1.87 0.11 25.57
N VAL A 87 -1.02 -0.12 26.57
CA VAL A 87 -1.36 0.21 27.96
C VAL A 87 -1.40 1.72 28.15
N LEU A 88 -0.48 2.47 27.57
CA LEU A 88 -0.49 3.93 27.59
C LEU A 88 -1.77 4.49 26.98
N GLY A 89 -2.15 4.00 25.78
CA GLY A 89 -3.36 4.42 25.09
C GLY A 89 -4.63 4.09 25.87
N ALA A 90 -4.72 2.90 26.46
CA ALA A 90 -5.86 2.49 27.26
C ALA A 90 -6.03 3.34 28.53
N LEU A 91 -4.92 3.66 29.24
CA LEU A 91 -4.95 4.39 30.50
C LEU A 91 -5.06 5.91 30.34
N HIS A 92 -4.61 6.50 29.23
CA HIS A 92 -4.53 7.95 29.06
C HIS A 92 -5.14 8.47 27.75
N GLY A 93 -5.53 7.59 26.82
CA GLY A 93 -6.14 7.95 25.52
C GLY A 93 -7.59 8.41 25.67
N GLY A 94 -8.53 7.63 25.19
CA GLY A 94 -9.97 7.89 25.40
C GLY A 94 -10.74 8.18 24.11
N THR A 95 -10.12 8.05 22.97
CA THR A 95 -10.79 8.20 21.67
C THR A 95 -10.35 7.12 20.68
N GLY A 96 -11.23 6.76 19.76
CA GLY A 96 -10.94 5.78 18.70
C GLY A 96 -10.53 4.43 19.27
N LEU A 97 -9.35 3.93 18.89
CA LEU A 97 -8.81 2.64 19.35
C LEU A 97 -8.65 2.56 20.88
N TRP A 98 -8.48 3.70 21.54
CA TRP A 98 -8.20 3.81 22.96
C TRP A 98 -9.45 4.09 23.82
N ASP A 99 -10.63 4.17 23.23
CA ASP A 99 -11.89 4.26 23.97
C ASP A 99 -12.35 2.87 24.41
N ILE A 100 -11.71 2.38 25.46
CA ILE A 100 -11.89 1.02 25.98
C ILE A 100 -12.62 1.06 27.32
N LEU A 101 -13.62 0.23 27.43
CA LEU A 101 -14.39 0.00 28.64
C LEU A 101 -14.09 -1.37 29.21
N TYR A 102 -14.20 -1.48 30.54
CA TYR A 102 -14.26 -2.74 31.26
C TYR A 102 -15.65 -2.94 31.85
N ASP A 103 -16.29 -4.06 31.49
CA ASP A 103 -17.56 -4.47 32.06
C ASP A 103 -17.30 -5.22 33.39
N LEU A 104 -17.70 -4.60 34.50
CA LEU A 104 -17.54 -5.20 35.82
C LEU A 104 -18.45 -6.42 36.04
N GLN A 105 -19.56 -6.56 35.30
CA GLN A 105 -20.47 -7.71 35.42
C GLN A 105 -19.94 -8.92 34.66
N GLU A 106 -19.56 -8.70 33.38
CA GLU A 106 -19.08 -9.77 32.49
C GLU A 106 -17.57 -10.00 32.56
N GLU A 107 -16.85 -9.18 33.34
CA GLU A 107 -15.39 -9.26 33.54
C GLU A 107 -14.59 -9.26 32.22
N ARG A 108 -14.95 -8.38 31.29
CA ARG A 108 -14.32 -8.30 29.96
C ARG A 108 -14.07 -6.88 29.51
N PHE A 109 -13.00 -6.72 28.72
CA PHE A 109 -12.72 -5.48 28.01
C PHE A 109 -13.44 -5.43 26.66
N PHE A 110 -13.90 -4.24 26.27
CA PHE A 110 -14.44 -4.01 24.94
C PHE A 110 -14.20 -2.57 24.49
N GLN A 111 -14.19 -2.36 23.18
CA GLN A 111 -14.08 -1.02 22.61
C GLN A 111 -15.46 -0.36 22.57
N ARG A 112 -15.57 0.89 23.04
CA ARG A 112 -16.80 1.65 22.93
C ARG A 112 -17.11 1.94 21.47
N VAL A 113 -18.36 1.73 21.08
CA VAL A 113 -18.92 2.11 19.79
C VAL A 113 -20.08 3.08 20.02
N PRO A 114 -20.52 3.86 19.01
CA PRO A 114 -21.60 4.84 19.18
C PRO A 114 -22.90 4.26 19.76
N GLU A 115 -23.17 2.99 19.51
CA GLU A 115 -24.35 2.26 19.99
C GLU A 115 -24.18 1.65 21.38
N THR A 116 -22.99 1.78 22.01
CA THR A 116 -22.74 1.25 23.35
C THR A 116 -23.63 1.98 24.36
N PRO A 117 -24.53 1.26 25.11
CA PRO A 117 -25.36 1.89 26.11
C PRO A 117 -24.53 2.41 27.28
N GLU A 118 -25.00 3.46 27.92
CA GLU A 118 -24.42 3.89 29.20
C GLU A 118 -24.88 2.95 30.31
N ALA A 119 -23.95 2.43 31.08
CA ALA A 119 -24.25 1.58 32.23
C ALA A 119 -23.24 1.86 33.36
N PRO A 120 -23.73 1.92 34.62
CA PRO A 120 -22.88 2.27 35.77
C PRO A 120 -21.73 1.27 36.02
N HIS A 121 -21.88 0.03 35.56
CA HIS A 121 -20.87 -1.03 35.67
C HIS A 121 -19.84 -1.04 34.51
N PHE A 122 -19.94 -0.14 33.55
CA PHE A 122 -18.92 0.06 32.51
C PHE A 122 -17.90 1.08 32.95
N VAL A 123 -16.68 0.62 33.19
CA VAL A 123 -15.58 1.46 33.66
C VAL A 123 -14.67 1.84 32.50
N PRO A 124 -14.53 3.15 32.18
CA PRO A 124 -13.53 3.60 31.22
C PRO A 124 -12.12 3.29 31.74
N MET A 125 -11.26 2.73 30.87
CA MET A 125 -9.90 2.38 31.28
C MET A 125 -9.08 3.57 31.73
N GLN A 126 -9.37 4.79 31.27
CA GLN A 126 -8.73 6.00 31.77
C GLN A 126 -8.95 6.22 33.26
N SER A 127 -10.11 5.80 33.80
CA SER A 127 -10.42 5.93 35.22
C SER A 127 -9.46 5.10 36.10
N VAL A 128 -8.91 4.01 35.56
CA VAL A 128 -7.95 3.13 36.24
C VAL A 128 -6.61 3.83 36.51
N SER A 129 -6.30 4.91 35.80
CA SER A 129 -5.08 5.70 36.04
C SER A 129 -5.12 6.50 37.35
N SER A 130 -6.31 6.70 37.96
CA SER A 130 -6.53 7.49 39.17
C SER A 130 -7.46 6.78 40.15
N ALA A 131 -6.96 6.42 41.32
CA ALA A 131 -7.76 5.78 42.37
C ALA A 131 -9.01 6.60 42.75
N SER A 132 -8.86 7.92 42.91
CA SER A 132 -9.97 8.80 43.28
C SER A 132 -11.07 8.84 42.21
N THR A 133 -10.67 8.83 40.93
CA THR A 133 -11.61 8.81 39.78
C THR A 133 -12.35 7.49 39.73
N LEU A 134 -11.66 6.36 39.76
CA LEU A 134 -12.26 5.03 39.69
C LEU A 134 -13.20 4.76 40.85
N PHE A 135 -12.71 4.94 42.11
CA PHE A 135 -13.52 4.62 43.27
C PHE A 135 -14.70 5.59 43.46
N GLY A 136 -14.58 6.84 42.98
CA GLY A 136 -15.70 7.76 42.90
C GLY A 136 -16.80 7.29 41.97
N GLN A 137 -16.42 6.77 40.80
CA GLN A 137 -17.40 6.24 39.80
C GLN A 137 -18.16 5.00 40.29
N VAL A 138 -17.49 4.12 41.04
CA VAL A 138 -18.07 2.86 41.49
C VAL A 138 -18.65 2.90 42.89
N ALA A 139 -18.63 4.06 43.55
CA ALA A 139 -19.02 4.20 44.98
C ALA A 139 -20.42 3.69 45.28
N GLU A 140 -21.36 3.88 44.37
CA GLU A 140 -22.78 3.50 44.54
C GLU A 140 -23.11 2.09 44.00
N LEU A 141 -22.14 1.37 43.44
CA LEU A 141 -22.32 0.01 42.95
C LEU A 141 -22.39 -0.99 44.11
N SER A 142 -22.87 -2.20 43.79
CA SER A 142 -22.87 -3.32 44.74
C SER A 142 -21.47 -3.64 45.28
N PRO A 143 -21.37 -4.22 46.49
CA PRO A 143 -20.06 -4.61 47.05
C PRO A 143 -19.23 -5.45 46.09
N ASP A 144 -19.82 -6.44 45.43
CA ASP A 144 -19.14 -7.34 44.49
C ASP A 144 -18.54 -6.59 43.29
N LEU A 145 -19.27 -5.61 42.72
CA LEU A 145 -18.77 -4.80 41.60
C LEU A 145 -17.67 -3.86 42.03
N ARG A 146 -17.72 -3.34 43.28
CA ARG A 146 -16.64 -2.52 43.86
C ARG A 146 -15.38 -3.35 44.09
N GLU A 147 -15.52 -4.60 44.54
CA GLU A 147 -14.38 -5.52 44.71
C GLU A 147 -13.73 -5.82 43.34
N ARG A 148 -14.51 -6.07 42.29
CA ARG A 148 -13.98 -6.24 40.92
C ARG A 148 -13.29 -5.00 40.40
N ALA A 149 -13.82 -3.79 40.68
CA ALA A 149 -13.14 -2.54 40.34
C ALA A 149 -11.82 -2.34 41.11
N THR A 150 -11.78 -2.76 42.37
CA THR A 150 -10.55 -2.76 43.19
C THR A 150 -9.52 -3.72 42.60
N HIS A 151 -9.94 -4.94 42.26
CA HIS A 151 -9.07 -5.91 41.60
C HIS A 151 -8.52 -5.39 40.25
N LEU A 152 -9.35 -4.77 39.41
CA LEU A 152 -8.92 -4.13 38.17
C LEU A 152 -7.84 -3.09 38.43
N TYR A 153 -8.04 -2.19 39.38
CA TYR A 153 -7.07 -1.16 39.75
C TYR A 153 -5.74 -1.74 40.24
N GLU A 154 -5.81 -2.71 41.15
CA GLU A 154 -4.64 -3.35 41.77
C GLU A 154 -3.81 -4.10 40.70
N GLN A 155 -4.46 -4.80 39.80
CA GLN A 155 -3.76 -5.54 38.73
C GLN A 155 -3.00 -4.56 37.82
N PHE A 156 -3.64 -3.53 37.30
CA PHE A 156 -2.96 -2.58 36.40
C PHE A 156 -1.86 -1.76 37.11
N THR A 157 -2.05 -1.46 38.39
CA THR A 157 -1.06 -0.70 39.18
C THR A 157 0.15 -1.55 39.55
N ASN A 158 -0.07 -2.81 39.96
CA ASN A 158 0.97 -3.67 40.52
C ASN A 158 1.57 -4.66 39.53
N TYR A 159 0.99 -4.81 38.31
CA TYR A 159 1.50 -5.73 37.29
C TYR A 159 2.98 -5.47 36.97
N LEU A 160 3.78 -6.54 37.16
CA LEU A 160 5.24 -6.48 36.95
C LEU A 160 5.60 -6.99 35.55
N VAL A 161 6.39 -6.19 34.85
CA VAL A 161 6.95 -6.57 33.53
C VAL A 161 8.46 -6.70 33.68
N PRO A 162 9.04 -7.84 33.24
CA PRO A 162 10.49 -7.94 33.16
C PRO A 162 11.06 -6.93 32.20
N VAL A 163 12.08 -6.18 32.63
CA VAL A 163 12.76 -5.19 31.80
C VAL A 163 14.24 -5.58 31.69
N VAL A 164 14.68 -5.78 30.44
CA VAL A 164 16.10 -5.97 30.13
C VAL A 164 16.66 -4.64 29.64
N THR A 165 17.73 -4.17 30.26
CA THR A 165 18.37 -2.91 29.85
C THR A 165 19.75 -3.22 29.27
N LEU A 166 19.97 -2.75 28.05
CA LEU A 166 21.27 -2.78 27.37
C LEU A 166 21.95 -1.43 27.61
N ALA A 167 23.19 -1.46 28.04
CA ALA A 167 24.02 -0.28 28.26
C ALA A 167 25.35 -0.41 27.49
N HIS A 168 26.08 0.68 27.33
CA HIS A 168 27.40 0.73 26.69
C HIS A 168 27.41 0.26 25.24
N MET A 169 26.36 0.54 24.48
CA MET A 169 26.25 0.26 23.04
C MET A 169 26.06 1.56 22.27
N SER A 170 26.57 1.64 21.04
CA SER A 170 26.30 2.75 20.12
C SER A 170 24.88 2.69 19.55
N ALA A 171 24.41 3.79 18.94
CA ALA A 171 23.12 3.86 18.27
C ALA A 171 23.01 2.81 17.15
N GLU A 172 24.06 2.62 16.35
CA GLU A 172 24.10 1.64 15.26
C GLU A 172 24.06 0.19 15.80
N GLU A 173 24.71 -0.07 16.91
CA GLU A 173 24.66 -1.40 17.58
C GLU A 173 23.26 -1.67 18.13
N SER A 174 22.62 -0.69 18.74
CA SER A 174 21.25 -0.81 19.26
C SER A 174 20.25 -1.09 18.14
N ALA A 175 20.39 -0.41 16.98
CA ALA A 175 19.57 -0.66 15.79
C ALA A 175 19.78 -2.09 15.22
N ARG A 176 21.02 -2.60 15.22
CA ARG A 176 21.29 -3.99 14.83
C ARG A 176 20.69 -5.02 15.78
N VAL A 177 20.75 -4.76 17.10
CA VAL A 177 20.10 -5.59 18.12
C VAL A 177 18.58 -5.59 17.94
N PHE A 178 17.99 -4.42 17.70
CA PHE A 178 16.57 -4.26 17.39
C PHE A 178 16.13 -5.12 16.21
N VAL A 179 16.84 -5.05 15.08
CA VAL A 179 16.57 -5.88 13.89
C VAL A 179 16.68 -7.37 14.23
N ARG A 180 17.73 -7.78 14.97
CA ARG A 180 17.98 -9.18 15.29
C ARG A 180 16.91 -9.80 16.19
N ILE A 181 16.45 -9.07 17.20
CA ILE A 181 15.41 -9.55 18.13
C ILE A 181 14.05 -9.62 17.42
N ASN A 182 13.69 -8.58 16.67
CA ASN A 182 12.41 -8.54 15.97
C ASN A 182 12.36 -9.51 14.77
N SER A 183 13.48 -10.06 14.30
CA SER A 183 13.49 -11.10 13.26
C SER A 183 13.06 -12.48 13.76
N THR A 184 12.99 -12.70 15.06
CA THR A 184 12.62 -13.99 15.69
C THR A 184 11.18 -14.01 16.20
N GLY A 185 10.46 -12.86 16.20
CA GLY A 185 9.08 -12.71 16.68
C GLY A 185 8.09 -12.37 15.56
N THR A 186 7.19 -11.39 15.81
CA THR A 186 6.32 -10.84 14.76
C THR A 186 7.17 -10.26 13.64
N THR A 187 7.12 -10.88 12.46
CA THR A 187 7.97 -10.54 11.32
C THR A 187 7.88 -9.06 10.99
N MET A 188 8.98 -8.34 11.15
CA MET A 188 9.11 -6.98 10.65
C MET A 188 9.02 -7.01 9.12
N ASN A 189 8.37 -6.02 8.55
CA ASN A 189 8.40 -5.87 7.10
C ASN A 189 9.81 -5.41 6.65
N ILE A 190 10.13 -5.65 5.38
CA ILE A 190 11.46 -5.36 4.82
C ILE A 190 11.82 -3.86 4.90
N VAL A 191 10.83 -2.98 4.91
CA VAL A 191 11.02 -1.53 5.00
C VAL A 191 11.53 -1.15 6.39
N ASP A 192 10.91 -1.71 7.44
CA ASP A 192 11.30 -1.46 8.84
C ASP A 192 12.71 -1.98 9.11
N VAL A 193 13.03 -3.18 8.57
CA VAL A 193 14.37 -3.76 8.67
C VAL A 193 15.42 -2.90 7.99
N ALA A 194 15.15 -2.46 6.76
CA ALA A 194 16.07 -1.61 6.01
C ALA A 194 16.27 -0.26 6.71
N ARG A 195 15.19 0.37 7.19
CA ARG A 195 15.24 1.63 7.94
C ARG A 195 16.10 1.50 9.18
N ALA A 196 15.80 0.55 10.06
CA ALA A 196 16.54 0.36 11.31
C ALA A 196 18.00 -0.01 11.07
N GLY A 197 18.28 -0.84 10.05
CA GLY A 197 19.65 -1.28 9.73
C GLY A 197 20.51 -0.20 9.07
N THR A 198 19.93 0.83 8.47
CA THR A 198 20.64 1.94 7.81
C THR A 198 20.62 3.23 8.60
N TRP A 199 19.88 3.27 9.71
CA TRP A 199 19.66 4.48 10.47
C TRP A 199 20.94 5.03 11.14
N SER A 200 21.06 6.35 11.20
CA SER A 200 22.02 7.09 12.03
C SER A 200 21.45 8.46 12.39
N PRO A 201 22.02 9.18 13.37
CA PRO A 201 21.51 10.49 13.79
C PRO A 201 21.38 11.52 12.66
N ASP A 202 22.17 11.39 11.60
CA ASP A 202 22.23 12.28 10.44
C ASP A 202 21.64 11.68 9.16
N PHE A 203 21.05 10.46 9.23
CA PHE A 203 20.48 9.77 8.07
C PHE A 203 19.34 8.81 8.44
N ASP A 204 18.15 9.03 7.90
CA ASP A 204 17.02 8.10 7.94
C ASP A 204 16.59 7.76 6.52
N LEU A 205 16.77 6.52 6.11
CA LEU A 205 16.44 6.04 4.76
C LEU A 205 14.96 6.23 4.42
N LYS A 206 14.07 6.17 5.43
CA LYS A 206 12.64 6.41 5.20
C LYS A 206 12.37 7.87 4.89
N ASP A 207 12.97 8.80 5.60
CA ASP A 207 12.81 10.24 5.37
C ASP A 207 13.34 10.61 3.97
N GLU A 208 14.43 9.99 3.52
CA GLU A 208 14.95 10.15 2.14
C GLU A 208 13.96 9.62 1.09
N ILE A 209 13.38 8.44 1.32
CA ILE A 209 12.37 7.88 0.41
C ILE A 209 11.10 8.74 0.40
N ASP A 210 10.61 9.17 1.56
CA ASP A 210 9.42 10.02 1.66
C ASP A 210 9.64 11.35 0.94
N SER A 211 10.83 11.96 1.05
CA SER A 211 11.21 13.16 0.34
C SER A 211 11.22 12.94 -1.18
N LEU A 212 11.77 11.82 -1.63
CA LEU A 212 11.75 11.45 -3.04
C LEU A 212 10.31 11.25 -3.55
N LEU A 213 9.48 10.52 -2.79
CA LEU A 213 8.07 10.31 -3.15
C LEU A 213 7.30 11.65 -3.25
N GLN A 214 7.59 12.63 -2.38
CA GLN A 214 7.01 13.98 -2.48
C GLN A 214 7.43 14.69 -3.79
N VAL A 215 8.67 14.52 -4.24
CA VAL A 215 9.12 15.05 -5.54
C VAL A 215 8.35 14.39 -6.69
N LEU A 216 8.22 13.06 -6.65
CA LEU A 216 7.49 12.31 -7.67
C LEU A 216 5.98 12.60 -7.66
N ASP A 217 5.43 13.02 -6.52
CA ASP A 217 4.00 13.33 -6.37
C ASP A 217 3.59 14.58 -7.15
N LYS A 218 4.52 15.48 -7.49
CA LYS A 218 4.29 16.57 -8.44
C LYS A 218 3.77 16.10 -9.80
N LYS A 219 4.09 14.84 -10.15
CA LYS A 219 3.60 14.14 -11.35
C LYS A 219 2.65 12.99 -11.02
N ARG A 220 2.07 12.96 -9.79
CA ARG A 220 1.15 11.94 -9.29
C ARG A 220 1.78 10.55 -9.14
N TYR A 221 3.10 10.47 -8.92
CA TYR A 221 3.82 9.21 -8.67
C TYR A 221 4.27 9.03 -7.22
N GLY A 222 3.82 9.86 -6.30
CA GLY A 222 4.11 9.75 -4.87
C GLY A 222 3.56 8.50 -4.17
N ARG A 223 2.70 7.73 -4.86
CA ARG A 223 2.10 6.49 -4.34
C ARG A 223 2.80 5.20 -4.79
N VAL A 224 4.00 5.31 -5.35
CA VAL A 224 4.86 4.14 -5.54
C VAL A 224 5.20 3.57 -4.16
N ASP A 225 5.08 2.25 -3.99
CA ASP A 225 5.30 1.64 -2.68
C ASP A 225 6.78 1.71 -2.24
N THR A 226 7.00 1.85 -0.94
CA THR A 226 8.32 2.02 -0.33
C THR A 226 9.25 0.83 -0.64
N LYS A 227 8.73 -0.40 -0.76
CA LYS A 227 9.53 -1.58 -1.11
C LYS A 227 10.10 -1.46 -2.53
N THR A 228 9.32 -0.93 -3.47
CA THR A 228 9.78 -0.64 -4.83
C THR A 228 10.88 0.42 -4.81
N MET A 229 10.74 1.48 -4.00
CA MET A 229 11.80 2.48 -3.84
C MET A 229 13.07 1.90 -3.23
N LEU A 230 12.98 1.03 -2.25
CA LEU A 230 14.12 0.31 -1.68
C LEU A 230 14.85 -0.55 -2.73
N ARG A 231 14.11 -1.19 -3.63
CA ARG A 231 14.70 -1.93 -4.76
C ARG A 231 15.52 -1.02 -5.67
N THR A 232 14.99 0.16 -6.02
CA THR A 232 15.72 1.11 -6.88
C THR A 232 17.00 1.60 -6.21
N ILE A 233 16.97 1.85 -4.90
CA ILE A 233 18.14 2.26 -4.12
C ILE A 233 19.16 1.12 -4.02
N ALA A 234 18.72 -0.12 -3.76
CA ALA A 234 19.60 -1.27 -3.67
C ALA A 234 20.34 -1.52 -4.98
N VAL A 235 19.64 -1.44 -6.12
CA VAL A 235 20.29 -1.59 -7.44
C VAL A 235 21.22 -0.41 -7.74
N ALA A 236 20.85 0.81 -7.39
CA ALA A 236 21.70 1.98 -7.53
C ALA A 236 22.99 1.88 -6.70
N ALA A 237 22.95 1.18 -5.57
CA ALA A 237 24.09 0.86 -4.72
C ALA A 237 24.98 -0.28 -5.28
N GLY A 238 24.64 -0.86 -6.44
CA GLY A 238 25.36 -1.98 -7.05
C GLY A 238 24.97 -3.35 -6.46
N LEU A 239 23.84 -3.43 -5.77
CA LEU A 239 23.25 -4.68 -5.30
C LEU A 239 22.25 -5.23 -6.34
N GLY A 240 21.09 -5.73 -5.93
CA GLY A 240 20.05 -6.23 -6.83
C GLY A 240 18.65 -5.84 -6.40
N PHE A 241 17.63 -6.44 -7.06
CA PHE A 241 16.21 -6.17 -6.77
C PHE A 241 15.63 -7.04 -5.66
N SER A 242 16.35 -8.06 -5.18
CA SER A 242 15.79 -9.04 -4.26
C SER A 242 15.62 -8.48 -2.84
N THR A 243 14.82 -9.16 -2.03
CA THR A 243 14.70 -8.82 -0.60
C THR A 243 16.04 -8.98 0.13
N LYS A 244 16.87 -9.95 -0.29
CA LYS A 244 18.23 -10.12 0.25
C LYS A 244 19.11 -8.92 -0.05
N ASP A 245 19.01 -8.38 -1.27
CA ASP A 245 19.79 -7.21 -1.67
C ASP A 245 19.36 -5.95 -0.92
N ILE A 246 18.06 -5.77 -0.69
CA ILE A 246 17.55 -4.68 0.18
C ILE A 246 18.14 -4.80 1.58
N ASN A 247 18.21 -6.00 2.15
CA ASN A 247 18.80 -6.22 3.48
C ASN A 247 20.29 -5.86 3.54
N ARG A 248 21.01 -5.97 2.43
CA ARG A 248 22.43 -5.60 2.34
C ARG A 248 22.69 -4.10 2.31
N LEU A 249 21.67 -3.26 2.13
CA LEU A 249 21.81 -1.80 2.27
C LEU A 249 22.40 -1.39 3.61
N ARG A 250 22.12 -2.14 4.69
CA ARG A 250 22.68 -1.92 6.03
C ARG A 250 24.19 -2.19 6.15
N GLU A 251 24.79 -2.85 5.16
CA GLU A 251 26.22 -3.17 5.10
C GLU A 251 27.04 -2.03 4.45
N LEU A 252 26.35 -1.06 3.82
CA LEU A 252 26.97 0.06 3.13
C LEU A 252 27.36 1.16 4.11
N ASP A 253 28.43 1.86 3.83
CA ASP A 253 28.74 3.12 4.48
C ASP A 253 27.76 4.23 4.10
N LYS A 254 27.66 5.26 4.91
CA LYS A 254 26.70 6.35 4.73
C LYS A 254 26.93 7.16 3.44
N PRO A 255 28.16 7.52 3.05
CA PRO A 255 28.40 8.20 1.78
C PRO A 255 27.87 7.42 0.58
N ARG A 256 28.16 6.12 0.50
CA ARG A 256 27.70 5.25 -0.59
C ARG A 256 26.17 5.09 -0.60
N LEU A 257 25.55 5.01 0.58
CA LEU A 257 24.10 4.93 0.68
C LEU A 257 23.41 6.23 0.22
N ARG A 258 23.93 7.40 0.60
CA ARG A 258 23.46 8.71 0.12
C ARG A 258 23.63 8.87 -1.40
N GLU A 259 24.77 8.44 -1.94
CA GLU A 259 25.01 8.44 -3.38
C GLU A 259 23.98 7.56 -4.12
N ALA A 260 23.70 6.36 -3.62
CA ALA A 260 22.69 5.45 -4.17
C ALA A 260 21.28 6.06 -4.14
N VAL A 261 20.88 6.69 -3.04
CA VAL A 261 19.59 7.41 -2.94
C VAL A 261 19.52 8.53 -3.98
N ALA A 262 20.55 9.36 -4.08
CA ALA A 262 20.59 10.47 -5.04
C ALA A 262 20.55 9.98 -6.50
N ALA A 263 21.26 8.88 -6.81
CA ALA A 263 21.26 8.27 -8.15
C ALA A 263 19.87 7.68 -8.49
N ALA A 264 19.27 6.95 -7.56
CA ALA A 264 17.91 6.42 -7.72
C ALA A 264 16.88 7.54 -7.91
N ALA A 265 16.98 8.63 -7.15
CA ALA A 265 16.07 9.79 -7.26
C ALA A 265 16.07 10.38 -8.67
N LYS A 266 17.27 10.72 -9.20
CA LYS A 266 17.40 11.28 -10.56
C LYS A 266 16.89 10.33 -11.65
N ALA A 267 17.10 9.04 -11.48
CA ALA A 267 16.64 8.03 -12.42
C ALA A 267 15.11 7.84 -12.32
N ALA A 268 14.55 7.89 -11.12
CA ALA A 268 13.11 7.80 -10.87
C ALA A 268 12.33 8.95 -11.54
N GLU A 269 12.85 10.18 -11.48
CA GLU A 269 12.24 11.32 -12.18
C GLU A 269 12.18 11.09 -13.69
N ARG A 270 13.26 10.56 -14.31
CA ARG A 270 13.29 10.22 -15.74
C ARG A 270 12.35 9.07 -16.09
N ALA A 271 12.27 8.05 -15.23
CA ALA A 271 11.32 6.96 -15.41
C ALA A 271 9.88 7.45 -15.37
N VAL A 272 9.55 8.39 -14.47
CA VAL A 272 8.24 9.05 -14.41
C VAL A 272 7.97 9.87 -15.68
N ASP A 273 8.97 10.59 -16.19
CA ASP A 273 8.82 11.33 -17.45
C ASP A 273 8.51 10.40 -18.62
N PHE A 274 9.22 9.28 -18.73
CA PHE A 274 8.94 8.26 -19.72
C PHE A 274 7.53 7.68 -19.59
N LEU A 275 7.14 7.28 -18.40
CA LEU A 275 5.82 6.71 -18.13
C LEU A 275 4.70 7.70 -18.46
N SER A 276 4.87 8.97 -18.10
CA SER A 276 3.87 10.01 -18.33
C SER A 276 3.76 10.41 -19.80
N THR A 277 4.89 10.47 -20.53
CA THR A 277 4.92 10.98 -21.91
C THR A 277 4.86 9.90 -22.98
N GLN A 278 5.56 8.76 -22.79
CA GLN A 278 5.67 7.70 -23.78
C GLN A 278 4.64 6.58 -23.59
N ILE A 279 4.29 6.25 -22.34
CA ILE A 279 3.26 5.27 -21.99
C ILE A 279 1.91 5.95 -21.76
N ARG A 280 1.93 7.25 -21.47
CA ARG A 280 0.76 8.07 -21.10
C ARG A 280 0.06 7.58 -19.81
N THR A 281 0.84 7.04 -18.88
CA THR A 281 0.35 6.64 -17.57
C THR A 281 0.10 7.89 -16.72
N PRO A 282 -1.14 8.17 -16.25
CA PRO A 282 -1.47 9.44 -15.61
C PRO A 282 -0.97 9.54 -14.16
N HIS A 283 -0.72 8.42 -13.50
CA HIS A 283 -0.24 8.33 -12.11
C HIS A 283 0.23 6.91 -11.76
N ALA A 284 0.92 6.75 -10.62
CA ALA A 284 1.52 5.49 -10.19
C ALA A 284 0.52 4.33 -10.08
N GLU A 285 -0.69 4.57 -9.57
CA GLU A 285 -1.69 3.51 -9.33
C GLU A 285 -2.23 2.90 -10.63
N ALA A 286 -2.06 3.60 -11.77
CA ALA A 286 -2.43 3.08 -13.09
C ALA A 286 -1.40 2.07 -13.64
N LEU A 287 -0.19 1.98 -13.05
CA LEU A 287 0.79 0.98 -13.47
C LEU A 287 0.28 -0.44 -13.24
N PRO A 288 0.39 -1.34 -14.22
CA PRO A 288 0.08 -2.75 -14.03
C PRO A 288 0.89 -3.38 -12.89
N TYR A 289 2.19 -3.10 -12.84
CA TYR A 289 3.11 -3.59 -11.83
C TYR A 289 4.10 -2.52 -11.40
N TYR A 290 4.27 -2.27 -10.11
CA TYR A 290 5.33 -1.36 -9.62
C TYR A 290 6.74 -1.89 -9.89
N ASN A 291 6.91 -3.21 -10.08
CA ASN A 291 8.20 -3.78 -10.46
C ASN A 291 8.69 -3.28 -11.83
N GLN A 292 7.78 -2.94 -12.76
CA GLN A 292 8.15 -2.28 -14.03
C GLN A 292 8.83 -0.93 -13.76
N PHE A 293 8.32 -0.17 -12.79
CA PHE A 293 8.94 1.09 -12.38
C PHE A 293 10.37 0.87 -11.88
N ALA A 294 10.61 -0.14 -11.03
CA ALA A 294 11.94 -0.42 -10.51
C ALA A 294 12.95 -0.74 -11.63
N VAL A 295 12.55 -1.55 -12.62
CA VAL A 295 13.41 -1.89 -13.77
C VAL A 295 13.64 -0.66 -14.65
N LEU A 296 12.63 0.17 -14.91
CA LEU A 296 12.77 1.42 -15.65
C LEU A 296 13.70 2.42 -14.96
N VAL A 297 13.61 2.54 -13.63
CA VAL A 297 14.53 3.41 -12.86
C VAL A 297 15.97 2.94 -13.09
N GLU A 298 16.25 1.65 -13.04
CA GLU A 298 17.59 1.14 -13.31
C GLU A 298 18.02 1.38 -14.75
N ALA A 299 17.12 1.19 -15.73
CA ALA A 299 17.41 1.50 -17.12
C ALA A 299 17.79 2.99 -17.31
N PHE A 300 17.04 3.92 -16.71
CA PHE A 300 17.33 5.35 -16.78
C PHE A 300 18.52 5.80 -15.93
N ARG A 301 18.90 4.99 -14.92
CA ARG A 301 20.13 5.23 -14.17
C ARG A 301 21.36 4.93 -15.02
N GLN A 302 21.37 3.79 -15.73
CA GLN A 302 22.48 3.39 -16.60
C GLN A 302 22.46 4.12 -17.94
N LEU A 303 21.27 4.48 -18.45
CA LEU A 303 21.06 5.14 -19.73
C LEU A 303 20.24 6.43 -19.53
N PRO A 304 20.85 7.53 -19.06
CA PRO A 304 20.12 8.74 -18.69
C PRO A 304 19.58 9.55 -19.87
N LYS A 305 20.05 9.29 -21.09
CA LYS A 305 19.62 9.93 -22.33
C LYS A 305 19.43 8.90 -23.45
N PRO A 306 18.34 8.12 -23.45
CA PRO A 306 18.10 7.13 -24.49
C PRO A 306 17.92 7.79 -25.87
N SER A 307 18.37 7.11 -26.94
CA SER A 307 18.02 7.45 -28.31
C SER A 307 16.55 7.10 -28.61
N SER A 308 16.00 7.57 -29.74
CA SER A 308 14.64 7.23 -30.19
C SER A 308 14.44 5.71 -30.25
N ALA A 309 15.41 4.96 -30.80
CA ALA A 309 15.33 3.49 -30.89
C ALA A 309 15.28 2.84 -29.50
N GLN A 310 16.03 3.39 -28.54
CA GLN A 310 16.02 2.90 -27.15
C GLN A 310 14.71 3.25 -26.43
N TYR A 311 14.13 4.42 -26.68
CA TYR A 311 12.78 4.74 -26.19
C TYR A 311 11.73 3.76 -26.75
N ASP A 312 11.82 3.41 -28.03
CA ASP A 312 10.94 2.42 -28.67
C ASP A 312 11.11 1.02 -28.06
N ALA A 313 12.35 0.65 -27.75
CA ALA A 313 12.64 -0.62 -27.06
C ALA A 313 12.05 -0.67 -25.66
N LEU A 314 12.19 0.42 -24.88
CA LEU A 314 11.61 0.54 -23.55
C LEU A 314 10.06 0.51 -23.59
N ARG A 315 9.42 1.15 -24.59
CA ARG A 315 7.97 1.06 -24.79
C ARG A 315 7.54 -0.38 -25.07
N ARG A 316 8.20 -1.07 -26.01
CA ARG A 316 7.91 -2.48 -26.32
C ARG A 316 8.08 -3.38 -25.10
N TRP A 317 9.15 -3.19 -24.34
CA TRP A 317 9.39 -3.92 -23.09
C TRP A 317 8.27 -3.70 -22.07
N PHE A 318 7.84 -2.46 -21.90
CA PHE A 318 6.76 -2.13 -20.94
C PHE A 318 5.46 -2.86 -21.29
N TRP A 319 5.02 -2.75 -22.56
CA TRP A 319 3.78 -3.38 -23.00
C TRP A 319 3.87 -4.92 -23.01
N LEU A 320 4.99 -5.49 -23.41
CA LEU A 320 5.22 -6.93 -23.39
C LEU A 320 5.15 -7.49 -21.97
N THR A 321 5.85 -6.88 -21.02
CA THR A 321 5.89 -7.36 -19.63
C THR A 321 4.56 -7.17 -18.91
N ALA A 322 3.79 -6.14 -19.27
CA ALA A 322 2.44 -5.93 -18.76
C ALA A 322 1.44 -6.98 -19.28
N SER A 323 1.46 -7.23 -20.61
CA SER A 323 0.51 -8.13 -21.28
C SER A 323 0.79 -9.61 -21.07
N SER A 324 2.05 -9.97 -20.83
CA SER A 324 2.45 -11.34 -20.48
C SER A 324 2.28 -11.68 -18.98
N GLU A 325 1.83 -10.73 -18.15
CA GLU A 325 1.80 -10.87 -16.70
C GLU A 325 3.17 -11.23 -16.10
N TYR A 326 4.28 -10.81 -16.74
CA TYR A 326 5.65 -11.19 -16.37
C TYR A 326 5.99 -10.94 -14.90
N PHE A 327 5.55 -9.81 -14.36
CA PHE A 327 5.82 -9.42 -12.97
C PHE A 327 4.86 -10.02 -11.94
N LYS A 328 3.97 -10.91 -12.34
CA LYS A 328 3.14 -11.69 -11.43
C LYS A 328 4.00 -12.79 -10.82
N GLY A 329 4.49 -12.58 -9.61
CA GLY A 329 5.39 -13.52 -8.94
C GLY A 329 6.85 -13.41 -9.38
N TRP A 330 7.34 -12.21 -9.58
CA TRP A 330 8.71 -11.88 -9.96
C TRP A 330 9.75 -12.52 -9.00
N SER A 331 10.41 -13.59 -9.45
CA SER A 331 11.34 -14.41 -8.70
C SER A 331 12.75 -13.81 -8.63
N GLU A 332 13.58 -14.24 -7.67
CA GLU A 332 14.98 -13.80 -7.55
C GLU A 332 15.77 -14.07 -8.84
N ALA A 333 15.53 -15.19 -9.51
CA ALA A 333 16.19 -15.52 -10.79
C ALA A 333 15.78 -14.54 -11.89
N GLN A 334 14.49 -14.19 -11.98
CA GLN A 334 14.01 -13.17 -12.93
C GLN A 334 14.57 -11.79 -12.59
N MET A 335 14.66 -11.42 -11.32
CA MET A 335 15.25 -10.14 -10.88
C MET A 335 16.71 -10.00 -11.32
N LEU A 336 17.49 -11.09 -11.20
CA LEU A 336 18.87 -11.12 -11.64
C LEU A 336 18.98 -11.03 -13.17
N ALA A 337 18.16 -11.80 -13.89
CA ALA A 337 18.13 -11.78 -15.35
C ALA A 337 17.74 -10.40 -15.89
N ASP A 338 16.72 -9.74 -15.29
CA ASP A 338 16.30 -8.40 -15.69
C ASP A 338 17.40 -7.36 -15.45
N LEU A 339 18.14 -7.46 -14.34
CA LEU A 339 19.26 -6.57 -14.08
C LEU A 339 20.38 -6.73 -15.12
N GLN A 340 20.69 -7.97 -15.50
CA GLN A 340 21.66 -8.27 -16.55
C GLN A 340 21.19 -7.77 -17.93
N ALA A 341 19.91 -7.97 -18.25
CA ALA A 341 19.32 -7.53 -19.50
C ALA A 341 19.31 -5.99 -19.62
N VAL A 342 18.98 -5.28 -18.53
CA VAL A 342 19.05 -3.80 -18.46
C VAL A 342 20.50 -3.34 -18.69
N THR A 343 21.47 -4.00 -18.08
CA THR A 343 22.88 -3.65 -18.22
C THR A 343 23.38 -3.87 -19.64
N ALA A 344 23.06 -5.01 -20.25
CA ALA A 344 23.42 -5.30 -21.65
C ALA A 344 22.78 -4.28 -22.63
N PHE A 345 21.52 -3.92 -22.40
CA PHE A 345 20.82 -2.90 -23.17
C PHE A 345 21.45 -1.52 -23.02
N ALA A 346 21.78 -1.10 -21.82
CA ALA A 346 22.37 0.21 -21.56
C ALA A 346 23.79 0.34 -22.15
N GLN A 347 24.54 -0.75 -22.19
CA GLN A 347 25.88 -0.82 -22.78
C GLN A 347 25.87 -0.98 -24.32
N GLY A 348 24.68 -1.11 -24.93
CA GLY A 348 24.57 -1.31 -26.39
C GLY A 348 24.88 -2.74 -26.87
N HIS A 349 24.99 -3.71 -25.95
CA HIS A 349 25.20 -5.12 -26.27
C HIS A 349 23.89 -5.81 -26.71
N ALA A 350 22.74 -5.19 -26.43
CA ALA A 350 21.42 -5.63 -26.83
C ALA A 350 20.59 -4.45 -27.38
N THR A 351 19.69 -4.72 -28.32
CA THR A 351 18.78 -3.72 -28.90
C THR A 351 17.54 -3.44 -28.06
N GLY A 352 17.35 -4.18 -26.97
CA GLY A 352 16.24 -4.03 -26.02
C GLY A 352 16.54 -4.77 -24.73
N ILE A 353 15.65 -4.61 -23.74
CA ILE A 353 15.71 -5.37 -22.50
C ILE A 353 15.13 -6.75 -22.79
N ASP A 354 15.98 -7.75 -22.88
CA ASP A 354 15.58 -9.14 -23.13
C ASP A 354 15.06 -9.76 -21.83
N THR A 355 13.76 -10.00 -21.79
CA THR A 355 13.11 -10.64 -20.65
C THR A 355 12.51 -11.98 -21.09
N ALA A 356 12.55 -12.98 -20.22
CA ALA A 356 11.89 -14.27 -20.45
C ALA A 356 10.36 -14.16 -20.35
N ALA A 357 9.81 -13.07 -20.86
CA ALA A 357 8.36 -12.85 -20.89
C ALA A 357 7.71 -13.81 -21.90
N ALA A 358 6.69 -14.54 -21.47
CA ALA A 358 5.90 -15.35 -22.38
C ALA A 358 5.16 -14.45 -23.38
N LEU A 359 4.94 -14.94 -24.59
CA LEU A 359 4.10 -14.21 -25.55
C LEU A 359 2.69 -14.02 -24.95
N PRO A 360 2.13 -12.81 -25.05
CA PRO A 360 0.76 -12.56 -24.62
C PRO A 360 -0.23 -13.50 -25.32
N ARG A 361 -1.36 -13.76 -24.69
CA ARG A 361 -2.41 -14.59 -25.27
C ARG A 361 -3.72 -13.79 -25.30
N SER A 362 -4.45 -13.85 -26.39
CA SER A 362 -5.78 -13.22 -26.49
C SER A 362 -6.77 -13.72 -25.44
N ALA A 363 -6.54 -14.92 -24.89
CA ALA A 363 -7.29 -15.49 -23.79
C ALA A 363 -7.26 -14.61 -22.51
N LEU A 364 -6.23 -13.79 -22.32
CA LEU A 364 -6.16 -12.81 -21.20
C LEU A 364 -7.44 -11.96 -21.14
N TRP A 365 -7.87 -11.42 -22.28
CA TRP A 365 -9.01 -10.51 -22.37
C TRP A 365 -10.36 -11.18 -22.18
N ARG A 366 -10.46 -12.47 -22.55
CA ARG A 366 -11.70 -13.25 -22.44
C ARG A 366 -11.93 -13.86 -21.06
N HIS A 367 -10.87 -14.03 -20.26
CA HIS A 367 -10.96 -14.77 -19.00
C HIS A 367 -10.57 -13.95 -17.77
N SER A 368 -9.83 -12.85 -17.91
CA SER A 368 -9.49 -12.00 -16.77
C SER A 368 -10.70 -11.19 -16.33
N ALA A 369 -11.16 -11.45 -15.11
CA ALA A 369 -12.21 -10.63 -14.50
C ALA A 369 -11.75 -9.19 -14.35
N PHE A 370 -12.61 -8.23 -14.64
CA PHE A 370 -12.30 -6.82 -14.44
C PHE A 370 -12.33 -6.48 -12.95
N SER A 371 -11.22 -5.93 -12.47
CA SER A 371 -11.06 -5.45 -11.10
C SER A 371 -10.00 -4.36 -11.08
N LYS A 372 -10.25 -3.25 -10.41
CA LYS A 372 -9.31 -2.13 -10.25
C LYS A 372 -7.94 -2.53 -9.71
N ARG A 373 -7.83 -3.68 -9.04
CA ARG A 373 -6.61 -4.14 -8.35
C ARG A 373 -5.75 -5.04 -9.22
N ASN A 374 -6.28 -5.62 -10.29
CA ASN A 374 -5.51 -6.57 -11.09
C ASN A 374 -4.80 -5.90 -12.28
N ALA A 375 -3.67 -6.47 -12.68
CA ALA A 375 -2.85 -5.95 -13.76
C ALA A 375 -3.53 -5.98 -15.13
N PRO A 376 -4.30 -7.01 -15.54
CA PRO A 376 -5.03 -7.00 -16.81
C PRO A 376 -6.03 -5.85 -16.96
N SER A 377 -6.72 -5.48 -15.88
CA SER A 377 -7.66 -4.35 -15.90
C SER A 377 -6.95 -3.01 -16.03
N LYS A 378 -5.82 -2.85 -15.34
CA LYS A 378 -4.96 -1.67 -15.47
C LYS A 378 -4.36 -1.55 -16.86
N LEU A 379 -3.92 -2.69 -17.43
CA LEU A 379 -3.43 -2.75 -18.80
C LEU A 379 -4.51 -2.34 -19.81
N LEU A 380 -5.72 -2.90 -19.71
CA LEU A 380 -6.85 -2.49 -20.55
C LEU A 380 -7.12 -0.99 -20.44
N ALA A 381 -7.13 -0.47 -19.21
CA ALA A 381 -7.36 0.94 -18.95
C ALA A 381 -6.30 1.83 -19.61
N LEU A 382 -5.02 1.44 -19.56
CA LEU A 382 -3.93 2.16 -20.25
C LEU A 382 -4.03 2.06 -21.77
N MET A 383 -4.40 0.91 -22.31
CA MET A 383 -4.63 0.74 -23.76
C MET A 383 -5.76 1.64 -24.26
N LEU A 384 -6.90 1.64 -23.55
CA LEU A 384 -8.02 2.53 -23.88
C LEU A 384 -7.59 4.00 -23.76
N ALA A 385 -6.86 4.35 -22.69
CA ALA A 385 -6.34 5.69 -22.50
C ALA A 385 -5.41 6.15 -23.62
N TYR A 386 -4.59 5.25 -24.14
CA TYR A 386 -3.67 5.52 -25.25
C TYR A 386 -4.41 5.88 -26.54
N GLU A 387 -5.59 5.27 -26.80
CA GLU A 387 -6.45 5.53 -27.96
C GLU A 387 -7.30 6.82 -27.79
N GLU A 388 -7.18 7.54 -26.67
CA GLU A 388 -7.93 8.78 -26.39
C GLU A 388 -9.45 8.59 -26.55
N PRO A 389 -10.09 7.75 -25.72
CA PRO A 389 -11.44 7.23 -25.97
C PRO A 389 -12.47 8.35 -26.01
N LEU A 390 -13.37 8.23 -26.98
CA LEU A 390 -14.57 9.05 -27.10
C LEU A 390 -15.73 8.31 -26.41
N ASP A 391 -16.53 9.05 -25.67
CA ASP A 391 -17.77 8.56 -25.11
C ASP A 391 -18.73 8.15 -26.24
N LEU A 392 -19.28 6.94 -26.17
CA LEU A 392 -20.10 6.37 -27.26
C LEU A 392 -21.36 7.18 -27.53
N VAL A 393 -21.98 7.75 -26.50
CA VAL A 393 -23.25 8.47 -26.61
C VAL A 393 -23.02 9.95 -26.94
N THR A 394 -22.18 10.62 -26.14
CA THR A 394 -21.98 12.07 -26.28
C THR A 394 -20.92 12.45 -27.30
N GLY A 395 -20.05 11.53 -27.71
CA GLY A 395 -18.91 11.80 -28.58
C GLY A 395 -17.83 12.67 -27.95
N GLN A 396 -17.95 13.04 -26.68
CA GLN A 396 -16.96 13.82 -25.97
C GLN A 396 -15.75 12.96 -25.61
N ARG A 397 -14.57 13.59 -25.52
CA ARG A 397 -13.36 12.89 -25.07
C ARG A 397 -13.50 12.58 -23.58
N ILE A 398 -13.20 11.33 -23.20
CA ILE A 398 -13.20 10.90 -21.80
C ILE A 398 -11.92 11.42 -21.10
N ASP A 399 -12.08 11.97 -19.90
CA ASP A 399 -10.94 12.33 -19.04
C ASP A 399 -10.28 11.08 -18.48
N VAL A 400 -9.23 10.64 -19.16
CA VAL A 400 -8.47 9.44 -18.81
C VAL A 400 -7.83 9.54 -17.42
N GLY A 401 -7.33 10.73 -17.05
CA GLY A 401 -6.74 10.95 -15.74
C GLY A 401 -7.73 10.68 -14.61
N ARG A 402 -8.99 11.08 -14.81
CA ARG A 402 -10.09 10.83 -13.88
C ARG A 402 -10.55 9.38 -13.92
N ALA A 403 -10.69 8.81 -15.11
CA ALA A 403 -11.09 7.41 -15.28
C ALA A 403 -10.13 6.44 -14.60
N LEU A 404 -8.83 6.68 -14.68
CA LEU A 404 -7.80 5.85 -14.08
C LEU A 404 -7.51 6.16 -12.60
N SER A 405 -8.09 7.22 -12.03
CA SER A 405 -7.87 7.56 -10.60
C SER A 405 -8.43 6.50 -9.63
N TRP A 406 -9.23 5.56 -10.12
CA TRP A 406 -9.86 4.45 -9.38
C TRP A 406 -10.71 4.89 -8.18
N GLN A 407 -10.79 6.17 -7.91
CA GLN A 407 -11.68 6.73 -6.88
C GLN A 407 -13.12 6.84 -7.37
N ASN A 408 -13.30 6.84 -8.71
CA ASN A 408 -14.58 6.93 -9.35
C ASN A 408 -14.86 5.66 -10.18
N ASP A 409 -15.83 4.84 -9.74
CA ASP A 409 -16.24 3.58 -10.40
C ASP A 409 -17.03 3.79 -11.70
N LYS A 410 -17.26 5.06 -12.07
CA LYS A 410 -18.30 5.43 -13.02
C LYS A 410 -17.83 5.57 -14.46
N GLU A 411 -16.59 5.20 -14.79
CA GLU A 411 -16.03 5.38 -16.13
C GLU A 411 -15.77 4.06 -16.88
N PHE A 412 -15.81 2.90 -16.18
CA PHE A 412 -15.67 1.59 -16.81
C PHE A 412 -17.01 0.84 -16.79
N HIS A 413 -17.56 0.59 -17.97
CA HIS A 413 -18.88 0.00 -18.12
C HIS A 413 -18.84 -1.22 -19.05
N HIS A 414 -19.81 -2.11 -18.84
CA HIS A 414 -19.96 -3.29 -19.67
C HIS A 414 -20.57 -2.90 -21.02
N PHE A 415 -19.88 -3.22 -22.11
CA PHE A 415 -20.39 -3.01 -23.47
C PHE A 415 -21.66 -3.82 -23.71
N PHE A 416 -21.66 -5.10 -23.34
CA PHE A 416 -22.87 -5.90 -23.18
C PHE A 416 -23.33 -5.78 -21.73
N PRO A 417 -24.47 -5.10 -21.44
CA PRO A 417 -24.94 -4.89 -20.08
C PRO A 417 -25.13 -6.19 -19.30
N ARG A 418 -24.75 -6.21 -18.04
CA ARG A 418 -24.81 -7.41 -17.19
C ARG A 418 -26.22 -7.96 -17.02
N ALA A 419 -27.25 -7.09 -16.93
CA ALA A 419 -28.63 -7.50 -16.81
C ALA A 419 -29.10 -8.19 -18.10
N PHE A 420 -28.75 -7.63 -19.27
CA PHE A 420 -29.03 -8.26 -20.55
C PHE A 420 -28.36 -9.65 -20.68
N LEU A 421 -27.07 -9.75 -20.35
CA LEU A 421 -26.35 -11.04 -20.39
C LEU A 421 -26.94 -12.08 -19.43
N ARG A 422 -27.37 -11.64 -18.25
CA ARG A 422 -28.04 -12.51 -17.27
C ARG A 422 -29.35 -13.07 -17.81
N SER A 423 -30.16 -12.28 -18.50
CA SER A 423 -31.42 -12.75 -19.14
C SER A 423 -31.17 -13.80 -20.23
N ARG A 424 -29.95 -13.81 -20.78
CA ARG A 424 -29.49 -14.81 -21.78
C ARG A 424 -28.76 -16.00 -21.14
N GLY A 425 -28.75 -16.13 -19.81
CA GLY A 425 -28.13 -17.25 -19.10
C GLY A 425 -26.60 -17.12 -18.90
N VAL A 426 -26.01 -15.98 -19.25
CA VAL A 426 -24.56 -15.73 -19.03
C VAL A 426 -24.34 -15.39 -17.57
N ASN A 427 -23.45 -16.14 -16.90
CA ASN A 427 -23.13 -15.88 -15.50
C ASN A 427 -22.31 -14.59 -15.32
N ASN A 428 -22.31 -14.09 -14.09
CA ASN A 428 -21.69 -12.81 -13.73
C ASN A 428 -20.16 -12.79 -13.97
N ALA A 429 -19.48 -13.90 -13.74
CA ALA A 429 -18.03 -14.00 -13.94
C ALA A 429 -17.66 -13.84 -15.42
N ARG A 430 -18.44 -14.46 -16.30
CA ARG A 430 -18.24 -14.35 -17.76
C ARG A 430 -18.65 -12.96 -18.29
N ALA A 431 -19.67 -12.33 -17.73
CA ALA A 431 -20.07 -10.97 -18.09
C ALA A 431 -19.03 -9.93 -17.68
N ASN A 432 -18.34 -10.14 -16.56
CA ASN A 432 -17.39 -9.19 -15.96
C ASN A 432 -15.92 -9.44 -16.38
N VAL A 433 -15.67 -9.74 -17.66
CA VAL A 433 -14.31 -9.91 -18.19
C VAL A 433 -13.79 -8.62 -18.84
N CYS A 434 -12.46 -8.44 -18.85
CA CYS A 434 -11.82 -7.27 -19.43
C CYS A 434 -12.27 -6.98 -20.87
N GLY A 435 -12.45 -8.02 -21.68
CA GLY A 435 -12.93 -7.90 -23.07
C GLY A 435 -14.35 -7.34 -23.22
N ASN A 436 -15.15 -7.27 -22.17
CA ASN A 436 -16.49 -6.67 -22.18
C ASN A 436 -16.53 -5.24 -21.62
N LEU A 437 -15.38 -4.65 -21.24
CA LEU A 437 -15.33 -3.32 -20.62
C LEU A 437 -14.91 -2.25 -21.64
N VAL A 438 -15.59 -1.10 -21.58
CA VAL A 438 -15.27 0.13 -22.29
C VAL A 438 -15.28 1.32 -21.33
N MET A 439 -14.75 2.44 -21.75
CA MET A 439 -14.91 3.69 -21.01
C MET A 439 -16.17 4.41 -21.50
N LEU A 440 -17.06 4.75 -20.57
CA LEU A 440 -18.26 5.57 -20.80
C LEU A 440 -18.43 6.54 -19.63
N SER A 441 -19.00 7.71 -19.92
CA SER A 441 -19.45 8.61 -18.85
C SER A 441 -20.65 8.00 -18.11
N SER A 442 -20.89 8.47 -16.88
CA SER A 442 -22.07 8.04 -16.09
C SER A 442 -23.39 8.34 -16.80
N VAL A 443 -23.47 9.48 -17.51
CA VAL A 443 -24.65 9.86 -18.30
C VAL A 443 -24.90 8.86 -19.41
N SER A 444 -23.86 8.51 -20.15
CA SER A 444 -23.93 7.55 -21.26
C SER A 444 -24.26 6.15 -20.76
N ASN A 445 -23.72 5.75 -19.62
CA ASN A 445 -24.08 4.48 -19.02
C ASN A 445 -25.57 4.39 -18.62
N ILE A 446 -26.11 5.48 -18.05
CA ILE A 446 -27.55 5.55 -17.73
C ILE A 446 -28.37 5.48 -19.02
N TRP A 447 -27.94 6.16 -20.08
CA TRP A 447 -28.61 6.13 -21.38
C TRP A 447 -28.59 4.73 -22.02
N VAL A 448 -27.45 4.02 -21.99
CA VAL A 448 -27.33 2.63 -22.43
C VAL A 448 -28.21 1.72 -21.58
N SER A 449 -28.17 1.86 -20.26
CA SER A 449 -28.92 1.05 -19.31
C SER A 449 -28.74 -0.46 -19.51
N ASP A 450 -29.81 -1.23 -19.46
CA ASP A 450 -29.80 -2.69 -19.63
C ASP A 450 -30.18 -3.14 -21.05
N ARG A 451 -30.21 -2.20 -22.00
CA ARG A 451 -30.65 -2.48 -23.39
C ARG A 451 -29.64 -3.39 -24.12
N PRO A 452 -30.11 -4.26 -25.02
CA PRO A 452 -29.22 -5.05 -25.85
C PRO A 452 -28.35 -4.14 -26.74
N PRO A 453 -27.11 -4.54 -27.07
CA PRO A 453 -26.25 -3.78 -27.97
C PRO A 453 -26.89 -3.51 -29.34
N SER A 454 -27.62 -4.49 -29.92
CA SER A 454 -28.36 -4.31 -31.15
C SER A 454 -29.28 -3.08 -31.17
N GLN A 455 -29.95 -2.81 -30.03
CA GLN A 455 -30.86 -1.68 -29.87
C GLN A 455 -30.13 -0.37 -29.67
N TYR A 456 -29.27 -0.25 -28.65
CA TYR A 456 -28.64 1.04 -28.32
C TYR A 456 -27.65 1.49 -29.40
N LEU A 457 -26.99 0.55 -30.12
CA LEU A 457 -26.11 0.91 -31.22
C LEU A 457 -26.89 1.38 -32.45
N GLN A 458 -28.05 0.78 -32.74
CA GLN A 458 -28.93 1.24 -33.81
C GLN A 458 -29.45 2.65 -33.51
N ASP A 459 -29.94 2.90 -32.30
CA ASP A 459 -30.41 4.21 -31.87
C ASP A 459 -29.30 5.27 -32.03
N LEU A 460 -28.05 4.94 -31.68
CA LEU A 460 -26.90 5.85 -31.85
C LEU A 460 -26.57 6.08 -33.35
N ALA A 461 -26.66 5.05 -34.17
CA ALA A 461 -26.45 5.18 -35.63
C ALA A 461 -27.51 6.07 -36.26
N ASP A 462 -28.77 5.96 -35.81
CA ASP A 462 -29.89 6.77 -36.33
C ASP A 462 -29.77 8.26 -35.90
N ILE A 463 -29.23 8.52 -34.67
CA ILE A 463 -29.06 9.91 -34.15
C ILE A 463 -27.83 10.59 -34.73
N GLU A 464 -26.68 9.92 -34.75
CA GLU A 464 -25.38 10.53 -35.04
C GLU A 464 -24.79 10.17 -36.38
N GLY A 465 -25.38 9.18 -37.06
CA GLY A 465 -24.88 8.58 -38.28
C GLY A 465 -23.83 7.47 -38.00
N GLU A 466 -23.91 6.43 -38.79
CA GLU A 466 -23.04 5.25 -38.67
C GLU A 466 -21.53 5.57 -38.75
N PRO A 467 -21.05 6.47 -39.61
CA PRO A 467 -19.61 6.82 -39.63
C PRO A 467 -19.09 7.44 -38.33
N ALA A 468 -19.90 8.27 -37.65
CA ALA A 468 -19.55 8.88 -36.40
C ALA A 468 -19.49 7.83 -35.28
N LEU A 469 -20.48 6.93 -35.24
CA LEU A 469 -20.50 5.83 -34.29
C LEU A 469 -19.30 4.89 -34.46
N ARG A 470 -18.96 4.48 -35.65
CA ARG A 470 -17.80 3.64 -35.99
C ARG A 470 -16.49 4.27 -35.51
N ARG A 471 -16.32 5.59 -35.69
CA ARG A 471 -15.16 6.32 -35.19
C ARG A 471 -15.10 6.28 -33.67
N ARG A 472 -16.21 6.46 -32.94
CA ARG A 472 -16.26 6.36 -31.48
C ARG A 472 -15.91 4.94 -31.00
N LEU A 473 -16.49 3.92 -31.64
CA LEU A 473 -16.23 2.53 -31.32
C LEU A 473 -14.75 2.15 -31.51
N SER A 474 -14.10 2.63 -32.57
CA SER A 474 -12.68 2.36 -32.80
C SER A 474 -11.77 2.91 -31.69
N THR A 475 -12.11 4.08 -31.12
CA THR A 475 -11.36 4.63 -29.96
C THR A 475 -11.58 3.82 -28.68
N CYS A 476 -12.61 3.00 -28.62
CA CYS A 476 -12.88 2.04 -27.55
C CYS A 476 -12.34 0.64 -27.86
N LEU A 477 -11.53 0.48 -28.92
CA LEU A 477 -11.01 -0.80 -29.42
C LEU A 477 -12.13 -1.81 -29.74
N VAL A 478 -13.20 -1.32 -30.33
CA VAL A 478 -14.30 -2.10 -30.91
C VAL A 478 -14.29 -1.89 -32.42
N GLU A 479 -13.65 -2.80 -33.11
CA GLU A 479 -13.51 -2.74 -34.57
C GLU A 479 -14.74 -3.37 -35.29
N GLU A 480 -14.75 -3.30 -36.59
CA GLU A 480 -15.91 -3.65 -37.45
C GLU A 480 -16.53 -5.02 -37.14
N GLU A 481 -15.72 -6.08 -37.08
CA GLU A 481 -16.24 -7.42 -36.81
C GLU A 481 -16.90 -7.53 -35.43
N ALA A 482 -16.33 -6.86 -34.42
CA ALA A 482 -16.91 -6.78 -33.06
C ALA A 482 -18.21 -5.97 -33.08
N TYR A 483 -18.26 -4.84 -33.84
CA TYR A 483 -19.47 -4.06 -34.04
C TYR A 483 -20.58 -4.87 -34.68
N GLN A 484 -20.27 -5.62 -35.75
CA GLN A 484 -21.24 -6.50 -36.43
C GLN A 484 -21.75 -7.64 -35.53
N ALA A 485 -20.89 -8.19 -34.66
CA ALA A 485 -21.31 -9.16 -33.66
C ALA A 485 -22.25 -8.53 -32.60
N ALA A 486 -21.96 -7.32 -32.20
CA ALA A 486 -22.76 -6.57 -31.21
C ALA A 486 -24.16 -6.23 -31.77
N LEU A 487 -24.28 -5.85 -33.05
CA LEU A 487 -25.56 -5.60 -33.71
C LEU A 487 -26.45 -6.88 -33.80
N ARG A 488 -25.89 -8.05 -33.68
CA ARG A 488 -26.62 -9.33 -33.61
C ARG A 488 -26.79 -9.87 -32.20
N ASP A 489 -26.40 -9.11 -31.19
CA ASP A 489 -26.33 -9.52 -29.76
C ASP A 489 -25.53 -10.81 -29.53
N ASP A 490 -24.54 -11.09 -30.39
CA ASP A 490 -23.66 -12.25 -30.31
C ASP A 490 -22.47 -11.94 -29.41
N PHE A 491 -22.65 -12.16 -28.12
CA PHE A 491 -21.65 -11.88 -27.11
C PHE A 491 -20.36 -12.72 -27.27
N ASP A 492 -20.50 -13.97 -27.68
CA ASP A 492 -19.35 -14.87 -27.78
C ASP A 492 -18.43 -14.49 -28.94
N THR A 493 -19.00 -14.16 -30.10
CA THR A 493 -18.25 -13.64 -31.24
C THR A 493 -17.67 -12.27 -30.93
N PHE A 494 -18.45 -11.35 -30.34
CA PHE A 494 -17.95 -10.05 -29.91
C PHE A 494 -16.72 -10.18 -29.02
N LEU A 495 -16.82 -11.01 -27.98
CA LEU A 495 -15.74 -11.16 -26.99
C LEU A 495 -14.49 -11.79 -27.63
N ARG A 496 -14.65 -12.76 -28.53
CA ARG A 496 -13.54 -13.37 -29.25
C ARG A 496 -12.82 -12.35 -30.14
N VAL A 497 -13.57 -11.67 -31.00
CA VAL A 497 -12.99 -10.73 -31.97
C VAL A 497 -12.37 -9.53 -31.29
N ARG A 498 -13.04 -8.97 -30.28
CA ARG A 498 -12.48 -7.87 -29.51
C ARG A 498 -11.20 -8.27 -28.74
N ALA A 499 -11.16 -9.48 -28.20
CA ALA A 499 -9.95 -10.00 -27.58
C ALA A 499 -8.78 -10.12 -28.57
N GLU A 500 -9.03 -10.45 -29.80
CA GLU A 500 -8.03 -10.46 -30.87
C GLU A 500 -7.57 -9.04 -31.22
N THR A 501 -8.49 -8.06 -31.27
CA THR A 501 -8.15 -6.63 -31.45
C THR A 501 -7.27 -6.13 -30.31
N LEU A 502 -7.66 -6.37 -29.06
CA LEU A 502 -6.88 -6.00 -27.88
C LEU A 502 -5.51 -6.70 -27.84
N HIS A 503 -5.38 -7.89 -28.43
CA HIS A 503 -4.13 -8.62 -28.49
C HIS A 503 -3.19 -8.10 -29.58
N ARG A 504 -3.69 -7.58 -30.68
CA ARG A 504 -2.90 -7.00 -31.77
C ARG A 504 -2.38 -5.60 -31.48
N ARG A 505 -2.99 -4.88 -30.54
CA ARG A 505 -2.58 -3.53 -30.12
C ARG A 505 -1.49 -3.58 -29.07
#